data_7423aee9bf4cb694fdb0ea3632bac010
#
_entry.id   7423aee9bf4cb694fdb0ea3632bac010
#
_cell.length_a   1.000
_cell.length_b   1.000
_cell.length_c   1.000
_cell.angle_alpha   90.00
_cell.angle_beta   90.00
_cell.angle_gamma   90.00
#
_symmetry.space_group_name_H-M   'P 1'
#
loop_
_entity.id
_entity.type
_entity.pdbx_description
1 polymer ?
#
loop_
_entity_poly.entity_id
_entity_poly.type
_entity_poly.pdbx_seq_one_letter_code
_entity_poly.pdbx_strand_id
1 'polypeptide(L)'
;ASASKAKAPVAVVQRPSPWDGAALSEPVQLTSSQPWGMLVAGVGGTGVITIGQLLGMAAHMEGKGVVTQDAAGLAQKGGATWSHIIVANAQEDIHTTRVDMAAADVIFGCDPIVSAGKETMTRIKQGRTHVALNAHSAPTAAFIHDTSWQNPADQCAAQLSEAVAPGDLKTFNAEQVATQLLGNSIFVNPLVLGFAWQHGWVPLRSESILRAMELNDVAVKDNQAAFQWGRRCAVDWAGVQALMAPTATISLHRRPSLQAVIDLRVKLLGDYQNGALAKRYTDLVEHVRLAEQGVLGSASTKLTLTEVVATQLYRMMAIKDEYEVARLHADPVFKARLSKEFGNDYTLNFHLAPPLLSKRNVKGELVKTSFGPWMMGAFHMLARFKGLRGTPLDVFGYTEERKTERALRDDYIALVQALSKGLTGANRDQAIELANVVESIKGFGHVRARHMAPAKARWQQLWTAWV
;
A
#
# COMPACT_ATOMS: atom_id res chain seq x y z
N ALA A 1 -4.64 5.37 19.12
CA ALA A 1 -4.69 4.29 20.12
C ALA A 1 -3.64 3.26 19.75
N SER A 2 -2.98 2.67 20.73
CA SER A 2 -2.10 1.51 20.55
C SER A 2 -2.71 0.34 21.33
N ALA A 3 -2.69 -0.86 20.73
CA ALA A 3 -3.12 -2.09 21.39
C ALA A 3 -1.90 -2.99 21.56
N SER A 4 -1.61 -3.43 22.78
CA SER A 4 -0.60 -4.45 23.06
C SER A 4 -1.30 -5.79 23.28
N LYS A 5 -0.81 -6.83 22.63
CA LYS A 5 -1.38 -8.17 22.65
C LYS A 5 -0.78 -8.96 23.81
N ALA A 6 -1.61 -9.44 24.75
CA ALA A 6 -1.28 -10.67 25.47
C ALA A 6 -1.41 -11.82 24.45
N LYS A 7 -0.39 -12.68 24.34
CA LYS A 7 -0.37 -13.79 23.38
C LYS A 7 -1.56 -14.72 23.60
N ALA A 8 -2.67 -14.47 22.92
CA ALA A 8 -3.71 -15.47 22.72
C ALA A 8 -3.22 -16.45 21.64
N PRO A 9 -3.50 -17.76 21.72
CA PRO A 9 -3.18 -18.69 20.66
C PRO A 9 -3.90 -18.22 19.39
N VAL A 10 -3.10 -17.79 18.40
CA VAL A 10 -3.61 -17.52 17.05
C VAL A 10 -4.18 -18.84 16.58
N ALA A 11 -5.46 -18.86 16.17
CA ALA A 11 -5.99 -19.99 15.44
C ALA A 11 -5.02 -20.27 14.29
N VAL A 12 -4.35 -21.41 14.33
CA VAL A 12 -3.42 -21.82 13.30
C VAL A 12 -4.26 -22.07 12.06
N VAL A 13 -4.28 -21.10 11.16
CA VAL A 13 -4.81 -21.33 9.82
C VAL A 13 -3.91 -22.42 9.23
N GLN A 14 -4.43 -23.64 9.07
CA GLN A 14 -3.70 -24.69 8.39
C GLN A 14 -3.50 -24.25 6.93
N ARG A 15 -2.28 -23.85 6.63
CA ARG A 15 -1.88 -23.52 5.27
C ARG A 15 -1.51 -24.80 4.52
N PRO A 16 -1.77 -24.88 3.21
CA PRO A 16 -1.28 -26.00 2.40
C PRO A 16 0.24 -26.15 2.57
N SER A 17 0.70 -27.39 2.67
CA SER A 17 2.13 -27.68 2.78
C SER A 17 2.71 -27.89 1.37
N PRO A 18 3.91 -27.37 1.06
CA PRO A 18 4.54 -27.63 -0.22
C PRO A 18 4.99 -29.09 -0.37
N TRP A 19 4.97 -29.86 0.72
CA TRP A 19 5.26 -31.30 0.70
C TRP A 19 4.01 -32.17 0.51
N ASP A 20 2.81 -31.57 0.56
CA ASP A 20 1.57 -32.28 0.27
C ASP A 20 1.43 -32.44 -1.27
N GLY A 21 1.31 -33.68 -1.75
CA GLY A 21 1.16 -33.99 -3.16
C GLY A 21 2.32 -34.76 -3.76
N ALA A 22 2.36 -34.86 -5.10
CA ALA A 22 3.40 -35.62 -5.80
C ALA A 22 4.80 -35.08 -5.52
N ALA A 23 5.78 -36.01 -5.37
CA ALA A 23 7.18 -35.65 -5.27
C ALA A 23 7.62 -34.87 -6.53
N LEU A 24 8.38 -33.80 -6.34
CA LEU A 24 8.93 -33.06 -7.47
C LEU A 24 10.17 -33.77 -8.00
N SER A 25 10.23 -33.93 -9.33
CA SER A 25 11.43 -34.45 -9.98
C SER A 25 12.56 -33.43 -9.86
N GLU A 26 13.78 -33.94 -9.74
CA GLU A 26 14.97 -33.13 -9.85
C GLU A 26 15.14 -32.64 -11.30
N PRO A 27 15.46 -31.37 -11.51
CA PRO A 27 15.70 -30.87 -12.87
C PRO A 27 17.03 -31.32 -13.42
N VAL A 28 17.10 -31.39 -14.74
CA VAL A 28 18.40 -31.51 -15.40
C VAL A 28 19.10 -30.17 -15.27
N GLN A 29 20.17 -30.13 -14.49
CA GLN A 29 20.95 -28.93 -14.31
C GLN A 29 21.82 -28.63 -15.52
N LEU A 30 21.86 -27.38 -15.94
CA LEU A 30 22.81 -26.94 -16.95
C LEU A 30 24.25 -27.02 -16.38
N THR A 31 25.09 -27.75 -17.08
CA THR A 31 26.51 -27.84 -16.70
C THR A 31 27.34 -26.93 -17.58
N SER A 32 28.29 -26.22 -16.98
CA SER A 32 29.24 -25.37 -17.69
C SER A 32 30.65 -25.70 -17.23
N SER A 33 31.60 -25.71 -18.17
CA SER A 33 33.04 -25.78 -17.88
C SER A 33 33.59 -24.38 -17.51
N GLN A 34 32.80 -23.34 -17.72
CA GLN A 34 33.16 -21.94 -17.39
C GLN A 34 32.47 -21.48 -16.11
N PRO A 35 32.98 -20.41 -15.45
CA PRO A 35 32.31 -19.81 -14.34
C PRO A 35 30.86 -19.42 -14.67
N TRP A 36 29.94 -19.71 -13.75
CA TRP A 36 28.51 -19.47 -13.87
C TRP A 36 28.12 -18.20 -13.14
N GLY A 37 27.67 -17.21 -13.90
CA GLY A 37 27.31 -15.88 -13.38
C GLY A 37 25.82 -15.81 -13.02
N MET A 38 25.51 -15.54 -11.77
CA MET A 38 24.15 -15.36 -11.24
C MET A 38 23.97 -13.96 -10.69
N LEU A 39 22.83 -13.33 -10.96
CA LEU A 39 22.50 -12.00 -10.47
C LEU A 39 21.13 -12.02 -9.78
N VAL A 40 21.09 -11.64 -8.51
CA VAL A 40 19.84 -11.37 -7.81
C VAL A 40 19.55 -9.89 -7.89
N ALA A 41 18.37 -9.52 -8.40
CA ALA A 41 17.96 -8.13 -8.60
C ALA A 41 16.63 -7.87 -7.88
N GLY A 42 16.58 -6.92 -6.95
CA GLY A 42 15.37 -6.61 -6.19
C GLY A 42 15.50 -5.36 -5.36
N VAL A 43 14.48 -5.12 -4.52
CA VAL A 43 14.39 -3.94 -3.66
C VAL A 43 15.19 -4.16 -2.37
N GLY A 44 15.94 -3.15 -1.94
CA GLY A 44 16.71 -3.20 -0.71
C GLY A 44 15.84 -3.43 0.54
N GLY A 45 16.32 -4.29 1.43
CA GLY A 45 15.60 -4.67 2.65
C GLY A 45 14.63 -5.83 2.49
N THR A 46 14.50 -6.44 1.30
CA THR A 46 13.64 -7.61 1.04
C THR A 46 14.37 -8.94 1.08
N GLY A 47 15.68 -8.97 1.38
CA GLY A 47 16.47 -10.20 1.46
C GLY A 47 17.22 -10.57 0.18
N VAL A 48 17.46 -9.64 -0.76
CA VAL A 48 18.25 -9.85 -1.98
C VAL A 48 19.65 -10.38 -1.64
N ILE A 49 20.34 -9.73 -0.70
CA ILE A 49 21.68 -10.11 -0.24
C ILE A 49 21.66 -11.51 0.40
N THR A 50 20.61 -11.86 1.12
CA THR A 50 20.48 -13.17 1.76
C THR A 50 20.51 -14.31 0.73
N ILE A 51 19.88 -14.13 -0.43
CA ILE A 51 19.93 -15.16 -1.51
C ILE A 51 21.36 -15.35 -2.00
N GLY A 52 22.13 -14.26 -2.20
CA GLY A 52 23.54 -14.35 -2.57
C GLY A 52 24.37 -15.10 -1.54
N GLN A 53 24.16 -14.81 -0.25
CA GLN A 53 24.84 -15.51 0.85
C GLN A 53 24.48 -17.00 0.91
N LEU A 54 23.21 -17.37 0.71
CA LEU A 54 22.76 -18.77 0.68
C LEU A 54 23.41 -19.53 -0.47
N LEU A 55 23.43 -18.95 -1.67
CA LEU A 55 24.08 -19.55 -2.84
C LEU A 55 25.60 -19.67 -2.66
N GLY A 56 26.23 -18.65 -2.08
CA GLY A 56 27.66 -18.70 -1.74
C GLY A 56 27.99 -19.81 -0.77
N MET A 57 27.21 -19.97 0.30
CA MET A 57 27.37 -21.04 1.28
C MET A 57 27.13 -22.41 0.66
N ALA A 58 26.09 -22.57 -0.17
CA ALA A 58 25.79 -23.81 -0.84
C ALA A 58 26.93 -24.23 -1.78
N ALA A 59 27.48 -23.32 -2.58
CA ALA A 59 28.62 -23.56 -3.44
C ALA A 59 29.87 -24.00 -2.65
N HIS A 60 30.16 -23.31 -1.56
CA HIS A 60 31.27 -23.64 -0.67
C HIS A 60 31.13 -25.06 -0.09
N MET A 61 29.94 -25.46 0.36
CA MET A 61 29.67 -26.82 0.86
C MET A 61 29.84 -27.91 -0.21
N GLU A 62 29.67 -27.56 -1.48
CA GLU A 62 29.91 -28.45 -2.61
C GLU A 62 31.38 -28.49 -3.06
N GLY A 63 32.26 -27.74 -2.37
CA GLY A 63 33.68 -27.65 -2.73
C GLY A 63 33.93 -26.89 -4.03
N LYS A 64 32.98 -26.07 -4.46
CA LYS A 64 33.11 -25.22 -5.66
C LYS A 64 33.77 -23.89 -5.31
N GLY A 65 34.46 -23.29 -6.30
CA GLY A 65 34.87 -21.90 -6.22
C GLY A 65 33.66 -20.97 -6.21
N VAL A 66 33.69 -19.93 -5.37
CA VAL A 66 32.58 -18.98 -5.29
C VAL A 66 33.05 -17.59 -4.89
N VAL A 67 32.49 -16.58 -5.53
CA VAL A 67 32.61 -15.17 -5.13
C VAL A 67 31.23 -14.56 -5.11
N THR A 68 30.94 -13.79 -4.05
CA THR A 68 29.71 -13.01 -3.91
C THR A 68 30.04 -11.54 -3.70
N GLN A 69 29.35 -10.64 -4.40
CA GLN A 69 29.50 -9.22 -4.22
C GLN A 69 28.14 -8.53 -4.28
N ASP A 70 27.82 -7.80 -3.23
CA ASP A 70 26.60 -7.05 -3.12
C ASP A 70 26.79 -5.59 -3.55
N ALA A 71 25.77 -5.05 -4.22
CA ALA A 71 25.69 -3.65 -4.59
C ALA A 71 24.32 -3.10 -4.19
N ALA A 72 24.32 -2.12 -3.30
CA ALA A 72 23.10 -1.45 -2.87
C ALA A 72 23.06 -0.01 -3.40
N GLY A 73 21.89 0.43 -3.88
CA GLY A 73 21.66 1.83 -4.17
C GLY A 73 21.68 2.68 -2.90
N LEU A 74 22.00 3.97 -3.04
CA LEU A 74 22.16 4.92 -1.92
C LEU A 74 20.86 5.21 -1.13
N ALA A 75 19.71 4.72 -1.55
CA ALA A 75 18.46 4.88 -0.83
C ALA A 75 18.39 3.93 0.38
N GLN A 76 18.26 4.48 1.57
CA GLN A 76 18.23 3.70 2.84
C GLN A 76 17.06 2.71 2.96
N LYS A 77 15.96 2.91 2.22
CA LYS A 77 14.82 1.98 2.12
C LYS A 77 14.23 2.04 0.71
N GLY A 78 14.01 0.85 0.12
CA GLY A 78 13.35 0.75 -1.19
C GLY A 78 14.23 1.11 -2.39
N GLY A 79 15.55 1.23 -2.22
CA GLY A 79 16.50 1.37 -3.31
C GLY A 79 16.77 0.05 -4.02
N ALA A 80 17.22 0.12 -5.27
CA ALA A 80 17.61 -1.05 -6.02
C ALA A 80 18.82 -1.72 -5.35
N THR A 81 18.81 -3.05 -5.27
CA THR A 81 19.91 -3.84 -4.68
C THR A 81 20.17 -5.04 -5.58
N TRP A 82 21.44 -5.33 -5.76
CA TRP A 82 21.91 -6.47 -6.53
C TRP A 82 22.89 -7.31 -5.72
N SER A 83 22.83 -8.62 -5.90
CA SER A 83 23.85 -9.55 -5.42
C SER A 83 24.39 -10.30 -6.63
N HIS A 84 25.68 -10.15 -6.89
CA HIS A 84 26.41 -10.86 -7.92
C HIS A 84 27.01 -12.11 -7.31
N ILE A 85 26.79 -13.25 -7.93
CA ILE A 85 27.34 -14.54 -7.51
C ILE A 85 28.00 -15.19 -8.71
N ILE A 86 29.25 -15.61 -8.55
CA ILE A 86 29.98 -16.36 -9.55
C ILE A 86 30.37 -17.70 -8.93
N VAL A 87 29.99 -18.80 -9.56
CA VAL A 87 30.31 -20.15 -9.12
C VAL A 87 31.13 -20.84 -10.22
N ALA A 88 32.22 -21.49 -9.83
CA ALA A 88 33.10 -22.25 -10.73
C ALA A 88 33.44 -23.62 -10.13
N ASN A 89 34.07 -24.49 -10.92
CA ASN A 89 34.52 -25.79 -10.43
C ASN A 89 35.68 -25.64 -9.43
N ALA A 90 36.55 -24.66 -9.64
CA ALA A 90 37.62 -24.32 -8.73
C ALA A 90 37.69 -22.80 -8.48
N GLN A 91 38.27 -22.38 -7.35
CA GLN A 91 38.37 -20.96 -6.99
C GLN A 91 39.27 -20.21 -7.97
N GLU A 92 40.28 -20.86 -8.50
CA GLU A 92 41.25 -20.32 -9.45
C GLU A 92 40.62 -19.94 -10.80
N ASP A 93 39.48 -20.51 -11.13
CA ASP A 93 38.75 -20.20 -12.37
C ASP A 93 38.03 -18.84 -12.30
N ILE A 94 37.91 -18.25 -11.11
CA ILE A 94 37.19 -16.99 -10.91
C ILE A 94 38.14 -15.82 -10.90
N HIS A 95 38.05 -14.98 -11.93
CA HIS A 95 38.96 -13.83 -12.11
C HIS A 95 38.29 -12.46 -11.87
N THR A 96 36.97 -12.44 -11.61
CA THR A 96 36.21 -11.23 -11.35
C THR A 96 35.34 -11.38 -10.10
N THR A 97 34.99 -10.27 -9.46
CA THR A 97 34.11 -10.26 -8.29
C THR A 97 32.67 -9.95 -8.64
N ARG A 98 32.41 -9.57 -9.89
CA ARG A 98 31.07 -9.24 -10.41
C ARG A 98 30.80 -10.00 -11.67
N VAL A 99 29.55 -10.28 -11.90
CA VAL A 99 29.07 -10.76 -13.20
C VAL A 99 29.33 -9.63 -14.21
N ASP A 100 30.12 -9.91 -15.23
CA ASP A 100 30.51 -8.96 -16.26
C ASP A 100 29.34 -8.59 -17.20
N MET A 101 29.56 -7.61 -18.06
CA MET A 101 28.59 -7.21 -19.09
C MET A 101 28.33 -8.41 -20.03
N ALA A 102 27.07 -8.67 -20.33
CA ALA A 102 26.62 -9.79 -21.17
C ALA A 102 27.11 -11.16 -20.70
N ALA A 103 27.31 -11.34 -19.38
CA ALA A 103 27.88 -12.58 -18.81
C ALA A 103 27.01 -13.26 -17.76
N ALA A 104 25.79 -12.76 -17.50
CA ALA A 104 24.86 -13.45 -16.61
C ALA A 104 24.32 -14.73 -17.28
N ASP A 105 24.36 -15.84 -16.56
CA ASP A 105 23.72 -17.10 -16.94
C ASP A 105 22.30 -17.15 -16.41
N VAL A 106 22.04 -16.64 -15.18
CA VAL A 106 20.71 -16.52 -14.63
C VAL A 106 20.51 -15.20 -13.87
N ILE A 107 19.31 -14.63 -14.00
CA ILE A 107 18.84 -13.50 -13.23
C ILE A 107 17.64 -13.93 -12.38
N PHE A 108 17.76 -13.72 -11.07
CA PHE A 108 16.66 -13.85 -10.13
C PHE A 108 16.00 -12.47 -9.99
N GLY A 109 14.98 -12.21 -10.79
CA GLY A 109 14.22 -10.97 -10.81
C GLY A 109 13.18 -10.94 -9.68
N CYS A 110 13.60 -10.53 -8.49
CA CYS A 110 12.72 -10.41 -7.33
C CYS A 110 11.77 -9.21 -7.43
N ASP A 111 12.14 -8.19 -8.21
CA ASP A 111 11.32 -7.03 -8.56
C ASP A 111 11.48 -6.67 -10.03
N PRO A 112 10.40 -6.47 -10.81
CA PRO A 112 10.46 -6.18 -12.24
C PRO A 112 11.18 -4.87 -12.58
N ILE A 113 10.99 -3.81 -11.77
CA ILE A 113 11.59 -2.49 -12.04
C ILE A 113 13.10 -2.55 -11.90
N VAL A 114 13.58 -3.22 -10.85
CA VAL A 114 15.02 -3.39 -10.64
C VAL A 114 15.61 -4.33 -11.70
N SER A 115 14.88 -5.38 -12.06
CA SER A 115 15.30 -6.37 -13.06
C SER A 115 15.40 -5.78 -14.48
N ALA A 116 14.52 -4.84 -14.84
CA ALA A 116 14.60 -4.11 -16.11
C ALA A 116 15.49 -2.86 -16.02
N GLY A 117 16.10 -2.61 -14.88
CA GLY A 117 17.03 -1.49 -14.69
C GLY A 117 18.33 -1.67 -15.46
N LYS A 118 18.99 -0.53 -15.80
CA LYS A 118 20.21 -0.50 -16.62
C LYS A 118 21.31 -1.45 -16.12
N GLU A 119 21.50 -1.54 -14.81
CA GLU A 119 22.55 -2.40 -14.20
C GLU A 119 22.28 -3.88 -14.53
N THR A 120 21.05 -4.34 -14.39
CA THR A 120 20.65 -5.72 -14.70
C THR A 120 20.68 -5.98 -16.22
N MET A 121 20.08 -5.08 -17.01
CA MET A 121 20.00 -5.21 -18.46
C MET A 121 21.36 -5.32 -19.14
N THR A 122 22.39 -4.62 -18.63
CA THR A 122 23.74 -4.72 -19.19
C THR A 122 24.41 -6.07 -18.97
N ARG A 123 23.91 -6.91 -18.06
CA ARG A 123 24.43 -8.26 -17.79
C ARG A 123 23.81 -9.32 -18.67
N ILE A 124 22.68 -9.02 -19.32
CA ILE A 124 21.95 -9.95 -20.18
C ILE A 124 22.69 -10.18 -21.51
N LYS A 125 22.74 -11.43 -21.93
CA LYS A 125 23.14 -11.86 -23.25
C LYS A 125 22.10 -12.78 -23.83
N GLN A 126 21.51 -12.41 -24.97
CA GLN A 126 20.54 -13.24 -25.66
C GLN A 126 21.13 -14.63 -26.00
N GLY A 127 20.35 -15.68 -25.74
CA GLY A 127 20.76 -17.08 -25.95
C GLY A 127 21.72 -17.63 -24.88
N ARG A 128 22.01 -16.85 -23.81
CA ARG A 128 22.75 -17.32 -22.64
C ARG A 128 22.00 -17.10 -21.35
N THR A 129 21.39 -15.92 -21.19
CA THR A 129 20.81 -15.49 -19.91
C THR A 129 19.38 -15.98 -19.77
N HIS A 130 19.12 -16.72 -18.70
CA HIS A 130 17.79 -17.10 -18.25
C HIS A 130 17.29 -16.13 -17.17
N VAL A 131 16.01 -15.81 -17.16
CA VAL A 131 15.42 -14.87 -16.19
C VAL A 131 14.21 -15.49 -15.51
N ALA A 132 14.30 -15.68 -14.19
CA ALA A 132 13.17 -16.00 -13.32
C ALA A 132 12.62 -14.71 -12.73
N LEU A 133 11.41 -14.30 -13.13
CA LEU A 133 10.88 -12.99 -12.78
C LEU A 133 9.63 -13.10 -11.89
N ASN A 134 9.64 -12.43 -10.73
CA ASN A 134 8.43 -12.13 -10.01
C ASN A 134 7.60 -11.12 -10.83
N ALA A 135 6.37 -11.47 -11.19
CA ALA A 135 5.50 -10.60 -11.98
C ALA A 135 4.91 -9.41 -11.20
N HIS A 136 5.06 -9.40 -9.86
CA HIS A 136 4.55 -8.33 -9.01
C HIS A 136 5.64 -7.31 -8.68
N SER A 137 5.32 -6.02 -8.79
CA SER A 137 6.18 -4.93 -8.34
C SER A 137 5.51 -4.13 -7.23
N ALA A 138 6.27 -3.85 -6.19
CA ALA A 138 5.83 -2.92 -5.15
C ALA A 138 5.92 -1.47 -5.66
N PRO A 139 4.97 -0.58 -5.27
CA PRO A 139 5.06 0.84 -5.58
C PRO A 139 6.38 1.44 -5.07
N THR A 140 7.13 2.06 -5.97
CA THR A 140 8.39 2.74 -5.64
C THR A 140 8.14 4.14 -5.06
N ALA A 141 9.19 4.82 -4.57
CA ALA A 141 9.08 6.20 -4.09
C ALA A 141 8.53 7.19 -5.14
N ALA A 142 8.60 6.86 -6.43
CA ALA A 142 8.01 7.65 -7.51
C ALA A 142 6.49 7.81 -7.37
N PHE A 143 5.79 6.78 -6.86
CA PHE A 143 4.36 6.82 -6.57
C PHE A 143 3.97 7.95 -5.59
N ILE A 144 4.85 8.31 -4.67
CA ILE A 144 4.58 9.37 -3.66
C ILE A 144 4.61 10.76 -4.31
N HIS A 145 5.42 10.94 -5.35
CA HIS A 145 5.64 12.22 -6.01
C HIS A 145 4.75 12.42 -7.23
N ASP A 146 4.31 11.33 -7.87
CA ASP A 146 3.45 11.35 -9.06
C ASP A 146 2.14 10.61 -8.80
N THR A 147 1.05 11.36 -8.69
CA THR A 147 -0.31 10.81 -8.48
C THR A 147 -0.88 10.11 -9.71
N SER A 148 -0.27 10.29 -10.87
CA SER A 148 -0.61 9.62 -12.14
C SER A 148 0.24 8.37 -12.41
N TRP A 149 1.18 8.06 -11.50
CA TRP A 149 2.07 6.92 -11.64
C TRP A 149 1.30 5.60 -11.85
N GLN A 150 1.65 4.89 -12.90
CA GLN A 150 1.16 3.55 -13.19
C GLN A 150 2.29 2.54 -12.95
N ASN A 151 1.95 1.37 -12.43
CA ASN A 151 2.94 0.33 -12.19
C ASN A 151 3.51 -0.18 -13.52
N PRO A 152 4.81 -0.04 -13.79
CA PRO A 152 5.41 -0.40 -15.06
C PRO A 152 5.79 -1.90 -15.16
N ALA A 153 5.31 -2.77 -14.26
CA ALA A 153 5.72 -4.17 -14.20
C ALA A 153 5.58 -4.90 -15.55
N ASP A 154 4.47 -4.69 -16.26
CA ASP A 154 4.23 -5.31 -17.57
C ASP A 154 5.21 -4.79 -18.63
N GLN A 155 5.53 -3.50 -18.63
CA GLN A 155 6.53 -2.91 -19.52
C GLN A 155 7.92 -3.44 -19.22
N CYS A 156 8.27 -3.58 -17.93
CA CYS A 156 9.54 -4.16 -17.50
C CYS A 156 9.67 -5.62 -17.95
N ALA A 157 8.61 -6.41 -17.81
CA ALA A 157 8.60 -7.80 -18.26
C ALA A 157 8.74 -7.89 -19.80
N ALA A 158 8.09 -7.00 -20.56
CA ALA A 158 8.25 -6.91 -22.00
C ALA A 158 9.69 -6.59 -22.43
N GLN A 159 10.33 -5.59 -21.79
CA GLN A 159 11.74 -5.25 -22.03
C GLN A 159 12.68 -6.42 -21.77
N LEU A 160 12.47 -7.15 -20.69
CA LEU A 160 13.27 -8.34 -20.37
C LEU A 160 13.05 -9.45 -21.41
N SER A 161 11.80 -9.65 -21.85
CA SER A 161 11.45 -10.61 -22.89
C SER A 161 12.14 -10.35 -24.22
N GLU A 162 12.30 -9.07 -24.60
CA GLU A 162 13.01 -8.66 -25.80
C GLU A 162 14.53 -8.86 -25.68
N ALA A 163 15.08 -8.77 -24.48
CA ALA A 163 16.51 -8.88 -24.23
C ALA A 163 17.06 -10.33 -24.17
N VAL A 164 16.20 -11.31 -23.88
CA VAL A 164 16.57 -12.73 -23.82
C VAL A 164 16.05 -13.50 -25.04
N ALA A 165 16.48 -14.77 -25.20
CA ALA A 165 15.93 -15.62 -26.26
C ALA A 165 14.49 -16.08 -25.90
N PRO A 166 13.66 -16.40 -26.90
CA PRO A 166 12.32 -16.90 -26.67
C PRO A 166 12.31 -18.13 -25.73
N GLY A 167 11.58 -18.02 -24.63
CA GLY A 167 11.50 -19.09 -23.63
C GLY A 167 12.46 -18.96 -22.43
N ASP A 168 13.45 -18.07 -22.49
CA ASP A 168 14.42 -17.85 -21.41
C ASP A 168 13.90 -16.92 -20.31
N LEU A 169 12.82 -16.18 -20.54
CA LEU A 169 12.08 -15.48 -19.50
C LEU A 169 10.94 -16.37 -18.99
N LYS A 170 10.92 -16.62 -17.70
CA LYS A 170 9.80 -17.29 -17.00
C LYS A 170 9.29 -16.38 -15.90
N THR A 171 7.99 -16.19 -15.84
CA THR A 171 7.35 -15.29 -14.89
C THR A 171 6.29 -15.99 -14.07
N PHE A 172 6.14 -15.62 -12.81
CA PHE A 172 5.04 -16.02 -11.93
C PHE A 172 4.82 -14.96 -10.86
N ASN A 173 3.65 -14.92 -10.24
CA ASN A 173 3.35 -13.97 -9.17
C ASN A 173 3.83 -14.52 -7.81
N ALA A 174 5.11 -14.34 -7.52
CA ALA A 174 5.73 -14.79 -6.27
C ALA A 174 5.17 -14.09 -5.04
N GLU A 175 4.75 -12.81 -5.16
CA GLU A 175 4.13 -12.04 -4.08
C GLU A 175 2.80 -12.67 -3.65
N GLN A 176 1.97 -13.08 -4.61
CA GLN A 176 0.70 -13.73 -4.32
C GLN A 176 0.92 -15.08 -3.62
N VAL A 177 1.87 -15.89 -4.09
CA VAL A 177 2.22 -17.17 -3.45
C VAL A 177 2.73 -16.94 -2.03
N ALA A 178 3.68 -16.01 -1.84
CA ALA A 178 4.26 -15.67 -0.54
C ALA A 178 3.19 -15.22 0.47
N THR A 179 2.28 -14.36 0.05
CA THR A 179 1.26 -13.81 0.95
C THR A 179 0.15 -14.79 1.27
N GLN A 180 -0.30 -15.58 0.30
CA GLN A 180 -1.43 -16.49 0.49
C GLN A 180 -1.03 -17.84 1.10
N LEU A 181 0.07 -18.43 0.67
CA LEU A 181 0.49 -19.74 1.15
C LEU A 181 1.47 -19.68 2.33
N LEU A 182 2.33 -18.63 2.39
CA LEU A 182 3.32 -18.47 3.47
C LEU A 182 2.95 -17.34 4.45
N GLY A 183 2.07 -16.42 4.04
CA GLY A 183 1.52 -15.35 4.89
C GLY A 183 2.42 -14.13 5.05
N ASN A 184 3.51 -14.03 4.29
CA ASN A 184 4.39 -12.87 4.34
C ASN A 184 5.15 -12.73 3.02
N SER A 185 5.18 -11.53 2.47
CA SER A 185 5.90 -11.18 1.23
C SER A 185 7.43 -11.30 1.33
N ILE A 186 7.99 -11.39 2.52
CA ILE A 186 9.44 -11.56 2.71
C ILE A 186 9.97 -12.86 2.06
N PHE A 187 9.11 -13.83 1.82
CA PHE A 187 9.45 -15.11 1.20
C PHE A 187 9.47 -15.11 -0.33
N VAL A 188 9.29 -13.94 -0.98
CA VAL A 188 9.36 -13.81 -2.45
C VAL A 188 10.70 -14.29 -3.01
N ASN A 189 11.81 -13.89 -2.40
CA ASN A 189 13.13 -14.19 -2.95
C ASN A 189 13.49 -15.70 -2.89
N PRO A 190 13.25 -16.42 -1.78
CA PRO A 190 13.38 -17.89 -1.78
C PRO A 190 12.45 -18.62 -2.76
N LEU A 191 11.24 -18.06 -3.01
CA LEU A 191 10.32 -18.58 -4.04
C LEU A 191 10.94 -18.44 -5.44
N VAL A 192 11.47 -17.27 -5.78
CA VAL A 192 12.12 -17.01 -7.07
C VAL A 192 13.36 -17.92 -7.23
N LEU A 193 14.12 -18.14 -6.15
CA LEU A 193 15.24 -19.08 -6.16
C LEU A 193 14.78 -20.51 -6.46
N GLY A 194 13.75 -21.00 -5.77
CA GLY A 194 13.21 -22.35 -6.00
C GLY A 194 12.64 -22.53 -7.40
N PHE A 195 12.00 -21.50 -7.94
CA PHE A 195 11.46 -21.47 -9.29
C PHE A 195 12.58 -21.58 -10.35
N ALA A 196 13.63 -20.76 -10.24
CA ALA A 196 14.78 -20.79 -11.14
C ALA A 196 15.56 -22.13 -11.02
N TRP A 197 15.69 -22.62 -9.80
CA TRP A 197 16.37 -23.90 -9.55
C TRP A 197 15.64 -25.07 -10.24
N GLN A 198 14.31 -25.10 -10.17
CA GLN A 198 13.52 -26.17 -10.80
C GLN A 198 13.58 -26.13 -12.34
N HIS A 199 13.90 -24.99 -12.94
CA HIS A 199 14.20 -24.87 -14.36
C HIS A 199 15.62 -25.36 -14.72
N GLY A 200 16.43 -25.79 -13.74
CA GLY A 200 17.78 -26.26 -13.95
C GLY A 200 18.84 -25.19 -14.10
N TRP A 201 18.50 -23.92 -13.83
CA TRP A 201 19.36 -22.76 -14.08
C TRP A 201 20.38 -22.49 -12.97
N VAL A 202 20.32 -23.21 -11.87
CA VAL A 202 21.24 -23.04 -10.73
C VAL A 202 22.13 -24.27 -10.62
N PRO A 203 23.48 -24.15 -10.76
CA PRO A 203 24.38 -25.29 -10.81
C PRO A 203 24.78 -25.81 -9.42
N LEU A 204 23.80 -25.85 -8.50
CA LEU A 204 23.96 -26.30 -7.11
C LEU A 204 22.85 -27.29 -6.75
N ARG A 205 23.13 -28.23 -5.88
CA ARG A 205 22.15 -29.22 -5.41
C ARG A 205 21.14 -28.61 -4.46
N SER A 206 19.91 -29.10 -4.49
CA SER A 206 18.85 -28.69 -3.60
C SER A 206 19.21 -28.85 -2.11
N GLU A 207 19.86 -29.98 -1.78
CA GLU A 207 20.27 -30.28 -0.41
C GLU A 207 21.26 -29.25 0.12
N SER A 208 22.19 -28.79 -0.70
CA SER A 208 23.16 -27.76 -0.33
C SER A 208 22.51 -26.41 -0.08
N ILE A 209 21.50 -26.05 -0.91
CA ILE A 209 20.72 -24.81 -0.73
C ILE A 209 19.87 -24.89 0.55
N LEU A 210 19.18 -26.01 0.77
CA LEU A 210 18.36 -26.20 1.97
C LEU A 210 19.23 -26.21 3.25
N ARG A 211 20.41 -26.83 3.16
CA ARG A 211 21.38 -26.81 4.26
C ARG A 211 21.94 -25.42 4.53
N ALA A 212 22.17 -24.61 3.50
CA ALA A 212 22.58 -23.21 3.68
C ALA A 212 21.48 -22.39 4.42
N MET A 213 20.19 -22.66 4.12
CA MET A 213 19.09 -22.05 4.86
C MET A 213 19.08 -22.45 6.33
N GLU A 214 19.39 -23.71 6.64
CA GLU A 214 19.52 -24.17 8.03
C GLU A 214 20.66 -23.46 8.77
N LEU A 215 21.82 -23.33 8.13
CA LEU A 215 22.99 -22.67 8.71
C LEU A 215 22.78 -21.16 8.90
N ASN A 216 21.95 -20.54 8.06
CA ASN A 216 21.56 -19.12 8.22
C ASN A 216 20.62 -18.88 9.43
N ASP A 217 19.96 -19.91 9.94
CA ASP A 217 19.14 -19.96 11.16
C ASP A 217 18.05 -18.86 11.25
N VAL A 218 17.57 -18.35 10.11
CA VAL A 218 16.51 -17.34 10.04
C VAL A 218 15.29 -17.93 9.35
N ALA A 219 14.18 -18.06 10.06
CA ALA A 219 12.89 -18.58 9.54
C ALA A 219 13.08 -19.84 8.66
N VAL A 220 13.92 -20.77 9.10
CA VAL A 220 14.41 -21.91 8.32
C VAL A 220 13.28 -22.67 7.62
N LYS A 221 12.26 -23.09 8.38
CA LYS A 221 11.13 -23.85 7.86
C LYS A 221 10.35 -23.09 6.78
N ASP A 222 10.16 -21.78 6.98
CA ASP A 222 9.40 -20.97 6.04
C ASP A 222 10.21 -20.68 4.77
N ASN A 223 11.53 -20.46 4.88
CA ASN A 223 12.41 -20.30 3.72
C ASN A 223 12.53 -21.59 2.90
N GLN A 224 12.65 -22.73 3.56
CA GLN A 224 12.64 -24.05 2.89
C GLN A 224 11.28 -24.31 2.23
N ALA A 225 10.17 -23.99 2.90
CA ALA A 225 8.84 -24.10 2.31
C ALA A 225 8.68 -23.17 1.10
N ALA A 226 9.21 -21.95 1.16
CA ALA A 226 9.19 -21.01 0.04
C ALA A 226 9.98 -21.53 -1.15
N PHE A 227 11.17 -22.08 -0.95
CA PHE A 227 11.95 -22.72 -2.01
C PHE A 227 11.16 -23.87 -2.67
N GLN A 228 10.53 -24.73 -1.88
CA GLN A 228 9.71 -25.84 -2.40
C GLN A 228 8.44 -25.35 -3.13
N TRP A 229 7.78 -24.30 -2.64
CA TRP A 229 6.68 -23.68 -3.37
C TRP A 229 7.13 -23.07 -4.70
N GLY A 230 8.32 -22.45 -4.74
CA GLY A 230 8.91 -21.96 -5.98
C GLY A 230 9.12 -23.10 -7.00
N ARG A 231 9.64 -24.24 -6.57
CA ARG A 231 9.77 -25.46 -7.40
C ARG A 231 8.41 -25.91 -7.94
N ARG A 232 7.38 -25.96 -7.07
CA ARG A 232 6.03 -26.35 -7.51
C ARG A 232 5.44 -25.37 -8.52
N CYS A 233 5.67 -24.08 -8.34
CA CYS A 233 5.22 -23.07 -9.31
C CYS A 233 5.83 -23.25 -10.69
N ALA A 234 7.06 -23.75 -10.78
CA ALA A 234 7.70 -24.03 -12.06
C ALA A 234 7.14 -25.27 -12.77
N VAL A 235 6.65 -26.26 -12.01
CA VAL A 235 6.13 -27.54 -12.56
C VAL A 235 4.62 -27.49 -12.78
N ASP A 236 3.88 -26.96 -11.81
CA ASP A 236 2.40 -26.96 -11.81
C ASP A 236 1.85 -25.64 -11.27
N TRP A 237 1.94 -24.60 -12.08
CA TRP A 237 1.37 -23.30 -11.73
C TRP A 237 -0.14 -23.35 -11.52
N ALA A 238 -0.87 -24.11 -12.34
CA ALA A 238 -2.32 -24.22 -12.24
C ALA A 238 -2.76 -24.88 -10.93
N GLY A 239 -2.09 -25.94 -10.50
CA GLY A 239 -2.34 -26.58 -9.21
C GLY A 239 -2.04 -25.67 -8.03
N VAL A 240 -0.94 -24.91 -8.08
CA VAL A 240 -0.62 -23.91 -7.04
C VAL A 240 -1.67 -22.80 -6.99
N GLN A 241 -2.14 -22.30 -8.14
CA GLN A 241 -3.22 -21.31 -8.19
C GLN A 241 -4.52 -21.82 -7.57
N ALA A 242 -4.86 -23.11 -7.77
CA ALA A 242 -6.06 -23.72 -7.19
C ALA A 242 -6.00 -23.79 -5.64
N LEU A 243 -4.80 -23.89 -5.07
CA LEU A 243 -4.60 -23.89 -3.61
C LEU A 243 -4.64 -22.49 -2.99
N MET A 244 -4.42 -21.45 -3.79
CA MET A 244 -4.50 -20.10 -3.32
C MET A 244 -5.98 -19.75 -3.09
N ALA A 245 -6.31 -19.25 -1.89
CA ALA A 245 -7.65 -18.74 -1.64
C ALA A 245 -8.05 -17.79 -2.78
N PRO A 246 -9.29 -17.85 -3.28
CA PRO A 246 -9.73 -16.88 -4.25
C PRO A 246 -9.41 -15.54 -3.63
N THR A 247 -8.57 -14.76 -4.30
CA THR A 247 -8.34 -13.36 -3.96
C THR A 247 -9.72 -12.82 -3.78
N ALA A 248 -10.06 -12.34 -2.57
CA ALA A 248 -11.36 -11.73 -2.34
C ALA A 248 -11.51 -10.83 -3.55
N THR A 249 -12.42 -11.20 -4.45
CA THR A 249 -12.62 -10.47 -5.69
C THR A 249 -12.69 -9.06 -5.19
N ILE A 250 -11.71 -8.20 -5.53
CA ILE A 250 -11.91 -6.78 -5.37
C ILE A 250 -13.13 -6.62 -6.24
N SER A 251 -14.31 -6.72 -5.61
CA SER A 251 -15.51 -6.30 -6.27
C SER A 251 -15.13 -4.88 -6.61
N LEU A 252 -14.89 -4.63 -7.89
CA LEU A 252 -14.82 -3.28 -8.39
C LEU A 252 -16.04 -2.66 -7.77
N HIS A 253 -15.84 -1.95 -6.64
CA HIS A 253 -16.93 -1.37 -5.90
C HIS A 253 -17.51 -0.44 -6.93
N ARG A 254 -18.59 -0.91 -7.57
CA ARG A 254 -19.37 -0.09 -8.49
C ARG A 254 -19.52 1.21 -7.73
N ARG A 255 -18.97 2.30 -8.26
CA ARG A 255 -18.99 3.59 -7.58
C ARG A 255 -20.39 3.75 -7.01
N PRO A 256 -20.55 3.96 -5.71
CA PRO A 256 -21.88 4.03 -5.13
C PRO A 256 -22.67 5.08 -5.90
N SER A 257 -23.94 4.84 -6.13
CA SER A 257 -24.79 5.84 -6.78
C SER A 257 -24.76 7.14 -5.98
N LEU A 258 -24.97 8.27 -6.64
CA LEU A 258 -25.05 9.57 -5.97
C LEU A 258 -26.02 9.52 -4.76
N GLN A 259 -27.16 8.86 -4.92
CA GLN A 259 -28.14 8.69 -3.83
C GLN A 259 -27.55 7.90 -2.67
N ALA A 260 -26.84 6.80 -2.92
CA ALA A 260 -26.20 6.01 -1.87
C ALA A 260 -25.12 6.81 -1.11
N VAL A 261 -24.40 7.69 -1.82
CA VAL A 261 -23.44 8.63 -1.18
C VAL A 261 -24.16 9.61 -0.28
N ILE A 262 -25.26 10.21 -0.76
CA ILE A 262 -26.06 11.18 0.02
C ILE A 262 -26.63 10.50 1.26
N ASP A 263 -27.27 9.32 1.13
CA ASP A 263 -27.87 8.58 2.24
C ASP A 263 -26.87 8.24 3.33
N LEU A 264 -25.67 7.78 2.92
CA LEU A 264 -24.57 7.52 3.85
C LEU A 264 -24.16 8.79 4.61
N ARG A 265 -24.03 9.93 3.92
CA ARG A 265 -23.61 11.20 4.53
C ARG A 265 -24.69 11.76 5.48
N VAL A 266 -25.96 11.61 5.13
CA VAL A 266 -27.11 11.97 6.00
C VAL A 266 -27.05 11.18 7.30
N LYS A 267 -26.87 9.85 7.21
CA LYS A 267 -26.71 9.00 8.39
C LYS A 267 -25.52 9.46 9.25
N LEU A 268 -24.36 9.64 8.63
CA LEU A 268 -23.15 10.05 9.34
C LEU A 268 -23.27 11.41 10.02
N LEU A 269 -23.96 12.39 9.41
CA LEU A 269 -24.20 13.70 10.02
C LEU A 269 -25.20 13.64 11.18
N GLY A 270 -26.21 12.77 11.09
CA GLY A 270 -27.10 12.45 12.20
C GLY A 270 -26.34 11.85 13.39
N ASP A 271 -25.45 10.91 13.10
CA ASP A 271 -24.58 10.30 14.13
C ASP A 271 -23.56 11.32 14.68
N TYR A 272 -23.03 12.19 13.82
CA TYR A 272 -22.06 13.23 14.17
C TYR A 272 -22.65 14.25 15.16
N GLN A 273 -23.82 14.80 14.89
CA GLN A 273 -24.48 15.78 15.75
C GLN A 273 -25.95 15.49 15.98
N ASN A 274 -26.80 15.71 14.97
CA ASN A 274 -28.26 15.50 15.06
C ASN A 274 -28.93 15.50 13.68
N GLY A 275 -30.24 15.21 13.66
CA GLY A 275 -31.05 15.22 12.45
C GLY A 275 -31.20 16.59 11.78
N ALA A 276 -31.12 17.71 12.54
CA ALA A 276 -31.20 19.05 11.96
C ALA A 276 -29.98 19.35 11.08
N LEU A 277 -28.77 18.94 11.49
CA LEU A 277 -27.57 19.09 10.69
C LEU A 277 -27.65 18.22 9.42
N ALA A 278 -28.13 17.00 9.55
CA ALA A 278 -28.35 16.09 8.41
C ALA A 278 -29.37 16.68 7.42
N LYS A 279 -30.48 17.24 7.92
CA LYS A 279 -31.47 17.90 7.08
C LYS A 279 -30.89 19.11 6.34
N ARG A 280 -30.13 19.97 7.03
CA ARG A 280 -29.45 21.11 6.38
C ARG A 280 -28.56 20.69 5.22
N TYR A 281 -27.83 19.59 5.40
CA TYR A 281 -27.03 19.01 4.33
C TYR A 281 -27.88 18.54 3.15
N THR A 282 -28.95 17.78 3.43
CA THR A 282 -29.85 17.25 2.39
C THR A 282 -30.49 18.39 1.61
N ASP A 283 -31.02 19.41 2.31
CA ASP A 283 -31.69 20.56 1.67
C ASP A 283 -30.74 21.31 0.72
N LEU A 284 -29.46 21.48 1.11
CA LEU A 284 -28.45 22.14 0.28
C LEU A 284 -28.05 21.31 -0.95
N VAL A 285 -27.84 20.01 -0.77
CA VAL A 285 -27.48 19.10 -1.88
C VAL A 285 -28.63 19.00 -2.86
N GLU A 286 -29.87 18.89 -2.36
CA GLU A 286 -31.07 18.83 -3.20
C GLU A 286 -31.28 20.12 -4.01
N HIS A 287 -31.01 21.26 -3.41
CA HIS A 287 -31.09 22.55 -4.11
C HIS A 287 -30.10 22.62 -5.29
N VAL A 288 -28.87 22.14 -5.10
CA VAL A 288 -27.88 22.02 -6.18
C VAL A 288 -28.31 21.00 -7.23
N ARG A 289 -28.87 19.87 -6.81
CA ARG A 289 -29.35 18.83 -7.71
C ARG A 289 -30.44 19.36 -8.66
N LEU A 290 -31.41 20.07 -8.10
CA LEU A 290 -32.47 20.68 -8.90
C LEU A 290 -31.93 21.73 -9.87
N ALA A 291 -30.97 22.58 -9.44
CA ALA A 291 -30.33 23.57 -10.29
C ALA A 291 -29.57 22.90 -11.45
N GLU A 292 -28.76 21.86 -11.15
CA GLU A 292 -28.00 21.14 -12.19
C GLU A 292 -28.90 20.40 -13.16
N GLN A 293 -29.99 19.78 -12.69
CA GLN A 293 -30.99 19.13 -13.53
C GLN A 293 -31.74 20.14 -14.41
N GLY A 294 -32.01 21.35 -13.92
CA GLY A 294 -32.63 22.42 -14.72
C GLY A 294 -31.76 22.83 -15.92
N VAL A 295 -30.44 22.76 -15.78
CA VAL A 295 -29.48 23.09 -16.84
C VAL A 295 -29.26 21.92 -17.81
N LEU A 296 -29.19 20.68 -17.33
CA LEU A 296 -28.88 19.49 -18.12
C LEU A 296 -30.09 18.78 -18.71
N GLY A 297 -31.29 19.08 -18.21
CA GLY A 297 -32.51 18.32 -18.45
C GLY A 297 -32.68 17.17 -17.44
N SER A 298 -33.93 16.85 -17.12
CA SER A 298 -34.30 15.89 -16.06
C SER A 298 -33.86 14.45 -16.33
N ALA A 299 -33.54 14.08 -17.57
CA ALA A 299 -33.09 12.75 -17.97
C ALA A 299 -31.57 12.53 -17.77
N SER A 300 -30.81 13.58 -17.42
CA SER A 300 -29.37 13.44 -17.23
C SER A 300 -29.05 12.67 -15.96
N THR A 301 -28.28 11.60 -16.09
CA THR A 301 -27.82 10.75 -14.95
C THR A 301 -26.46 11.20 -14.41
N LYS A 302 -25.74 12.09 -15.10
CA LYS A 302 -24.39 12.54 -14.70
C LYS A 302 -24.44 13.92 -14.04
N LEU A 303 -24.78 13.96 -12.76
CA LEU A 303 -24.86 15.16 -11.93
C LEU A 303 -23.53 15.43 -11.21
N THR A 304 -22.50 15.85 -11.96
CA THR A 304 -21.13 16.00 -11.46
C THR A 304 -20.99 17.10 -10.41
N LEU A 305 -21.66 18.24 -10.60
CA LEU A 305 -21.67 19.34 -9.62
C LEU A 305 -22.28 18.87 -8.29
N THR A 306 -23.42 18.19 -8.38
CA THR A 306 -24.12 17.63 -7.21
C THR A 306 -23.25 16.60 -6.48
N GLU A 307 -22.55 15.71 -7.20
CA GLU A 307 -21.63 14.72 -6.62
C GLU A 307 -20.48 15.40 -5.87
N VAL A 308 -19.87 16.40 -6.47
CA VAL A 308 -18.80 17.20 -5.85
C VAL A 308 -19.30 17.91 -4.60
N VAL A 309 -20.43 18.62 -4.71
CA VAL A 309 -21.02 19.33 -3.55
C VAL A 309 -21.39 18.35 -2.45
N ALA A 310 -22.05 17.23 -2.76
CA ALA A 310 -22.40 16.23 -1.75
C ALA A 310 -21.16 15.73 -0.98
N THR A 311 -20.05 15.57 -1.68
CA THR A 311 -18.79 15.11 -1.06
C THR A 311 -18.12 16.19 -0.23
N GLN A 312 -17.93 17.37 -0.79
CA GLN A 312 -17.17 18.43 -0.16
C GLN A 312 -17.96 19.12 0.98
N LEU A 313 -19.26 19.32 0.81
CA LEU A 313 -20.12 19.87 1.85
C LEU A 313 -20.11 19.00 3.13
N TYR A 314 -20.21 17.68 2.97
CA TYR A 314 -20.05 16.77 4.10
C TYR A 314 -18.73 16.98 4.83
N ARG A 315 -17.61 17.07 4.09
CA ARG A 315 -16.28 17.30 4.68
C ARG A 315 -16.17 18.61 5.42
N MET A 316 -16.88 19.65 4.98
CA MET A 316 -16.93 20.93 5.66
C MET A 316 -17.85 20.93 6.87
N MET A 317 -18.91 20.12 6.86
CA MET A 317 -19.87 20.02 7.97
C MET A 317 -19.40 19.07 9.07
N ALA A 318 -18.71 17.97 8.71
CA ALA A 318 -18.19 16.97 9.66
C ALA A 318 -16.74 17.30 10.07
N ILE A 319 -16.59 18.22 11.01
CA ILE A 319 -15.29 18.66 11.55
C ILE A 319 -14.78 17.62 12.57
N LYS A 320 -13.49 17.29 12.51
CA LYS A 320 -12.85 16.43 13.50
C LYS A 320 -12.59 17.22 14.79
N ASP A 321 -13.51 17.12 15.71
CA ASP A 321 -13.41 17.70 17.05
C ASP A 321 -13.32 16.62 18.15
N GLU A 322 -13.25 17.05 19.38
CA GLU A 322 -13.11 16.20 20.56
C GLU A 322 -14.34 15.29 20.75
N TYR A 323 -15.53 15.80 20.45
CA TYR A 323 -16.78 15.02 20.51
C TYR A 323 -16.80 13.90 19.46
N GLU A 324 -16.32 14.19 18.23
CA GLU A 324 -16.28 13.20 17.16
C GLU A 324 -15.21 12.13 17.43
N VAL A 325 -14.04 12.52 17.92
CA VAL A 325 -13.01 11.57 18.36
C VAL A 325 -13.57 10.65 19.46
N ALA A 326 -14.27 11.22 20.43
CA ALA A 326 -14.90 10.45 21.50
C ALA A 326 -15.98 9.49 20.98
N ARG A 327 -16.86 9.97 20.07
CA ARG A 327 -17.91 9.17 19.46
C ARG A 327 -17.35 7.98 18.71
N LEU A 328 -16.33 8.19 17.88
CA LEU A 328 -15.70 7.13 17.08
C LEU A 328 -15.02 6.06 17.94
N HIS A 329 -14.39 6.44 19.06
CA HIS A 329 -13.81 5.48 19.99
C HIS A 329 -14.86 4.77 20.85
N ALA A 330 -15.97 5.43 21.15
CA ALA A 330 -17.07 4.86 21.91
C ALA A 330 -18.00 3.97 21.07
N ASP A 331 -17.83 3.93 19.75
CA ASP A 331 -18.69 3.17 18.83
C ASP A 331 -18.58 1.66 19.09
N PRO A 332 -19.70 0.94 19.29
CA PRO A 332 -19.68 -0.51 19.47
C PRO A 332 -19.01 -1.26 18.31
N VAL A 333 -19.11 -0.76 17.08
CA VAL A 333 -18.48 -1.33 15.88
C VAL A 333 -16.95 -1.28 16.01
N PHE A 334 -16.40 -0.20 16.54
CA PHE A 334 -14.96 -0.10 16.82
C PHE A 334 -14.50 -1.17 17.80
N LYS A 335 -15.24 -1.36 18.90
CA LYS A 335 -14.93 -2.39 19.91
C LYS A 335 -15.04 -3.80 19.33
N ALA A 336 -16.11 -4.09 18.57
CA ALA A 336 -16.31 -5.39 17.93
C ALA A 336 -15.18 -5.72 16.94
N ARG A 337 -14.72 -4.71 16.17
CA ARG A 337 -13.60 -4.85 15.24
C ARG A 337 -12.29 -5.17 15.97
N LEU A 338 -12.01 -4.49 17.09
CA LEU A 338 -10.84 -4.77 17.91
C LEU A 338 -10.89 -6.19 18.49
N SER A 339 -12.03 -6.61 19.01
CA SER A 339 -12.19 -7.98 19.55
C SER A 339 -12.02 -9.04 18.47
N LYS A 340 -12.45 -8.78 17.25
CA LYS A 340 -12.26 -9.69 16.10
C LYS A 340 -10.78 -9.79 15.70
N GLU A 341 -10.04 -8.69 15.76
CA GLU A 341 -8.65 -8.62 15.30
C GLU A 341 -7.65 -9.07 16.37
N PHE A 342 -7.88 -8.72 17.64
CA PHE A 342 -6.96 -8.92 18.74
C PHE A 342 -7.44 -9.94 19.79
N GLY A 343 -8.64 -10.52 19.63
CA GLY A 343 -9.28 -11.32 20.68
C GLY A 343 -9.91 -10.42 21.76
N ASN A 344 -10.24 -10.99 22.93
CA ASN A 344 -10.84 -10.24 24.03
C ASN A 344 -9.83 -9.80 25.10
N ASP A 345 -8.60 -10.27 25.01
CA ASP A 345 -7.53 -9.99 25.98
C ASP A 345 -6.53 -8.98 25.41
N TYR A 346 -6.94 -7.70 25.36
CA TYR A 346 -6.10 -6.59 24.95
C TYR A 346 -6.27 -5.38 25.84
N THR A 347 -5.22 -4.57 25.94
CA THR A 347 -5.24 -3.29 26.65
C THR A 347 -5.12 -2.14 25.64
N LEU A 348 -6.04 -1.16 25.74
CA LEU A 348 -6.01 0.04 24.89
C LEU A 348 -5.31 1.18 25.60
N ASN A 349 -4.33 1.77 24.92
CA ASN A 349 -3.74 3.05 25.28
C ASN A 349 -4.02 4.08 24.19
N PHE A 350 -4.39 5.30 24.59
CA PHE A 350 -4.79 6.37 23.70
C PHE A 350 -3.73 7.47 23.69
N HIS A 351 -3.16 7.75 22.52
CA HIS A 351 -2.19 8.84 22.34
C HIS A 351 -2.92 10.07 21.81
N LEU A 352 -3.22 11.00 22.71
CA LEU A 352 -4.04 12.18 22.43
C LEU A 352 -3.25 13.46 22.71
N ALA A 353 -3.65 14.54 22.05
CA ALA A 353 -3.17 15.88 22.32
C ALA A 353 -4.37 16.81 22.53
N PRO A 354 -5.10 16.71 23.68
CA PRO A 354 -6.23 17.57 23.95
C PRO A 354 -5.78 19.03 23.99
N PRO A 355 -6.42 19.96 23.27
CA PRO A 355 -5.96 21.36 23.17
C PRO A 355 -5.82 22.08 24.51
N LEU A 356 -6.66 21.72 25.49
CA LEU A 356 -6.67 22.33 26.84
C LEU A 356 -5.65 21.74 27.80
N LEU A 357 -5.11 20.53 27.53
CA LEU A 357 -4.26 19.81 28.47
C LEU A 357 -2.85 19.51 27.90
N SER A 358 -2.63 19.69 26.61
CA SER A 358 -1.37 19.31 25.96
C SER A 358 -0.36 20.46 25.98
N LYS A 359 0.90 20.12 26.27
CA LYS A 359 2.04 21.03 26.11
C LYS A 359 2.37 21.22 24.65
N ARG A 360 2.96 22.37 24.30
CA ARG A 360 3.49 22.64 22.96
C ARG A 360 4.99 22.38 22.92
N ASN A 361 5.48 21.83 21.82
CA ASN A 361 6.92 21.70 21.59
C ASN A 361 7.52 23.03 21.11
N VAL A 362 8.84 23.04 20.89
CA VAL A 362 9.59 24.24 20.42
C VAL A 362 9.07 24.77 19.07
N LYS A 363 8.41 23.92 18.28
CA LYS A 363 7.78 24.28 16.99
C LYS A 363 6.33 24.72 17.13
N GLY A 364 5.81 24.86 18.36
CA GLY A 364 4.43 25.25 18.63
C GLY A 364 3.39 24.13 18.42
N GLU A 365 3.81 22.88 18.14
CA GLU A 365 2.92 21.74 17.92
C GLU A 365 2.51 21.09 19.24
N LEU A 366 1.28 20.58 19.32
CA LEU A 366 0.77 19.90 20.52
C LEU A 366 1.47 18.54 20.69
N VAL A 367 2.03 18.31 21.88
CA VAL A 367 2.68 17.03 22.22
C VAL A 367 1.62 16.02 22.64
N LYS A 368 1.64 14.82 22.02
CA LYS A 368 0.74 13.73 22.38
C LYS A 368 1.14 13.12 23.72
N THR A 369 0.14 12.93 24.57
CA THR A 369 0.27 12.24 25.86
C THR A 369 -0.45 10.90 25.80
N SER A 370 0.08 9.89 26.47
CA SER A 370 -0.54 8.55 26.55
C SER A 370 -1.52 8.51 27.72
N PHE A 371 -2.71 8.00 27.42
CA PHE A 371 -3.79 7.78 28.40
C PHE A 371 -4.15 6.30 28.41
N GLY A 372 -4.37 5.75 29.60
CA GLY A 372 -4.70 4.33 29.78
C GLY A 372 -6.16 3.99 29.44
N PRO A 373 -6.60 2.75 29.76
CA PRO A 373 -7.93 2.22 29.41
C PRO A 373 -9.12 3.01 29.95
N TRP A 374 -8.94 3.74 31.07
CA TRP A 374 -9.97 4.58 31.69
C TRP A 374 -10.51 5.66 30.75
N MET A 375 -9.72 6.07 29.73
CA MET A 375 -10.11 7.06 28.74
C MET A 375 -11.34 6.59 27.92
N MET A 376 -11.58 5.30 27.82
CA MET A 376 -12.79 4.77 27.17
C MET A 376 -14.08 5.24 27.88
N GLY A 377 -14.08 5.28 29.20
CA GLY A 377 -15.20 5.83 29.98
C GLY A 377 -15.41 7.32 29.72
N ALA A 378 -14.32 8.09 29.66
CA ALA A 378 -14.37 9.51 29.31
C ALA A 378 -14.91 9.73 27.88
N PHE A 379 -14.55 8.90 26.91
CA PHE A 379 -15.10 8.96 25.56
C PHE A 379 -16.59 8.69 25.53
N HIS A 380 -17.09 7.67 26.24
CA HIS A 380 -18.52 7.39 26.30
C HIS A 380 -19.31 8.57 26.89
N MET A 381 -18.77 9.23 27.90
CA MET A 381 -19.38 10.42 28.48
C MET A 381 -19.35 11.60 27.49
N LEU A 382 -18.17 11.91 26.92
CA LEU A 382 -18.01 13.04 26.02
C LEU A 382 -18.85 12.90 24.74
N ALA A 383 -18.97 11.69 24.20
CA ALA A 383 -19.79 11.41 23.02
C ALA A 383 -21.27 11.78 23.20
N ARG A 384 -21.79 11.74 24.43
CA ARG A 384 -23.18 12.15 24.73
C ARG A 384 -23.40 13.65 24.58
N PHE A 385 -22.33 14.45 24.72
CA PHE A 385 -22.38 15.92 24.62
C PHE A 385 -22.21 16.44 23.19
N LYS A 386 -22.23 15.56 22.18
CA LYS A 386 -22.10 15.94 20.74
C LYS A 386 -23.11 17.02 20.30
N GLY A 387 -24.27 17.11 20.95
CA GLY A 387 -25.29 18.13 20.68
C GLY A 387 -24.93 19.55 21.13
N LEU A 388 -23.89 19.71 21.96
CA LEU A 388 -23.42 21.03 22.42
C LEU A 388 -22.63 21.80 21.35
N ARG A 389 -22.22 21.14 20.26
CA ARG A 389 -21.49 21.79 19.16
C ARG A 389 -22.17 23.06 18.67
N GLY A 390 -21.42 24.15 18.67
CA GLY A 390 -21.90 25.43 18.21
C GLY A 390 -22.86 26.15 19.15
N THR A 391 -23.11 25.63 20.35
CA THR A 391 -23.86 26.31 21.40
C THR A 391 -22.90 27.10 22.32
N PRO A 392 -23.41 28.02 23.18
CA PRO A 392 -22.58 28.68 24.18
C PRO A 392 -21.88 27.76 25.18
N LEU A 393 -22.34 26.49 25.30
CA LEU A 393 -21.75 25.46 26.17
C LEU A 393 -20.70 24.57 25.45
N ASP A 394 -20.38 24.90 24.20
CA ASP A 394 -19.34 24.19 23.42
C ASP A 394 -17.95 24.65 23.85
N VAL A 395 -17.41 24.07 24.92
CA VAL A 395 -16.09 24.46 25.49
C VAL A 395 -14.93 24.29 24.50
N PHE A 396 -15.02 23.39 23.52
CA PHE A 396 -13.99 23.19 22.49
C PHE A 396 -14.16 24.15 21.32
N GLY A 397 -15.36 24.66 21.11
CA GLY A 397 -15.72 25.55 20.00
C GLY A 397 -15.07 26.95 20.05
N TYR A 398 -14.49 27.32 21.16
CA TYR A 398 -13.89 28.64 21.33
C TYR A 398 -12.44 28.75 20.85
N THR A 399 -11.81 27.63 20.50
CA THR A 399 -10.44 27.64 19.95
C THR A 399 -10.41 28.32 18.59
N GLU A 400 -9.30 28.96 18.24
CA GLU A 400 -9.11 29.64 16.95
C GLU A 400 -9.21 28.65 15.78
N GLU A 401 -8.74 27.43 15.96
CA GLU A 401 -8.89 26.36 14.98
C GLU A 401 -10.36 26.09 14.66
N ARG A 402 -11.20 25.93 15.69
CA ARG A 402 -12.63 25.65 15.51
C ARG A 402 -13.41 26.82 14.94
N LYS A 403 -13.04 28.04 15.31
CA LYS A 403 -13.60 29.26 14.70
C LYS A 403 -13.30 29.33 13.21
N THR A 404 -12.03 29.06 12.84
CA THR A 404 -11.58 29.05 11.43
C THR A 404 -12.28 27.99 10.62
N GLU A 405 -12.44 26.79 11.18
CA GLU A 405 -13.13 25.67 10.50
C GLU A 405 -14.62 25.96 10.30
N ARG A 406 -15.28 26.58 11.29
CA ARG A 406 -16.68 26.99 11.15
C ARG A 406 -16.85 28.10 10.10
N ALA A 407 -15.98 29.12 10.12
CA ALA A 407 -15.98 30.13 9.09
C ALA A 407 -15.83 29.55 7.68
N LEU A 408 -14.86 28.65 7.49
CA LEU A 408 -14.67 27.97 6.20
C LEU A 408 -15.90 27.18 5.77
N ARG A 409 -16.56 26.49 6.69
CA ARG A 409 -17.83 25.78 6.42
C ARG A 409 -18.92 26.74 5.95
N ASP A 410 -19.07 27.87 6.65
CA ASP A 410 -20.13 28.83 6.36
C ASP A 410 -19.84 29.58 5.04
N ASP A 411 -18.57 29.91 4.76
CA ASP A 411 -18.13 30.43 3.46
C ASP A 411 -18.43 29.44 2.33
N TYR A 412 -18.18 28.15 2.56
CA TYR A 412 -18.46 27.12 1.55
C TYR A 412 -19.97 26.93 1.31
N ILE A 413 -20.79 27.02 2.35
CA ILE A 413 -22.25 26.97 2.22
C ILE A 413 -22.75 28.18 1.40
N ALA A 414 -22.24 29.39 1.65
CA ALA A 414 -22.56 30.56 0.88
C ALA A 414 -22.16 30.42 -0.60
N LEU A 415 -20.96 29.86 -0.87
CA LEU A 415 -20.53 29.53 -2.22
C LEU A 415 -21.52 28.59 -2.92
N VAL A 416 -21.86 27.44 -2.31
CA VAL A 416 -22.78 26.47 -2.88
C VAL A 416 -24.14 27.08 -3.22
N GLN A 417 -24.64 27.95 -2.36
CA GLN A 417 -25.89 28.68 -2.60
C GLN A 417 -25.78 29.67 -3.77
N ALA A 418 -24.65 30.36 -3.90
CA ALA A 418 -24.42 31.28 -5.01
C ALA A 418 -24.25 30.53 -6.33
N LEU A 419 -23.50 29.42 -6.36
CA LEU A 419 -23.33 28.58 -7.52
C LEU A 419 -24.67 28.05 -8.03
N SER A 420 -25.52 27.52 -7.15
CA SER A 420 -26.83 26.98 -7.55
C SER A 420 -27.79 28.03 -8.09
N LYS A 421 -27.70 29.30 -7.62
CA LYS A 421 -28.52 30.41 -8.13
C LYS A 421 -28.06 30.92 -9.51
N GLY A 422 -26.72 30.94 -9.74
CA GLY A 422 -26.14 31.48 -10.97
C GLY A 422 -25.79 30.40 -12.01
N LEU A 423 -26.17 29.15 -11.81
CA LEU A 423 -25.80 28.03 -12.67
C LEU A 423 -26.45 28.12 -14.05
N THR A 424 -25.62 27.99 -15.08
CA THR A 424 -26.03 27.93 -16.49
C THR A 424 -25.26 26.79 -17.20
N GLY A 425 -25.68 26.44 -18.42
CA GLY A 425 -24.93 25.46 -19.22
C GLY A 425 -23.48 25.88 -19.54
N ALA A 426 -23.29 27.20 -19.73
CA ALA A 426 -21.97 27.75 -20.10
C ALA A 426 -20.97 27.81 -18.94
N ASN A 427 -21.44 27.99 -17.69
CA ASN A 427 -20.55 28.13 -16.53
C ASN A 427 -20.49 26.90 -15.63
N ARG A 428 -21.12 25.79 -16.02
CA ARG A 428 -21.22 24.58 -15.21
C ARG A 428 -19.85 23.99 -14.81
N ASP A 429 -18.90 23.93 -15.75
CA ASP A 429 -17.57 23.37 -15.47
C ASP A 429 -16.79 24.26 -14.47
N GLN A 430 -16.96 25.57 -14.58
CA GLN A 430 -16.40 26.52 -13.61
C GLN A 430 -17.06 26.37 -12.24
N ALA A 431 -18.37 26.12 -12.18
CA ALA A 431 -19.05 25.79 -10.92
C ALA A 431 -18.52 24.54 -10.26
N ILE A 432 -18.23 23.49 -11.04
CA ILE A 432 -17.63 22.24 -10.57
C ILE A 432 -16.24 22.50 -9.99
N GLU A 433 -15.40 23.28 -10.68
CA GLU A 433 -14.06 23.63 -10.22
C GLU A 433 -14.11 24.44 -8.91
N LEU A 434 -14.99 25.44 -8.84
CA LEU A 434 -15.24 26.23 -7.62
C LEU A 434 -15.70 25.37 -6.45
N ALA A 435 -16.68 24.51 -6.67
CA ALA A 435 -17.18 23.60 -5.64
C ALA A 435 -16.12 22.62 -5.14
N ASN A 436 -15.15 22.26 -6.00
CA ASN A 436 -14.09 21.30 -5.68
C ASN A 436 -12.84 21.96 -5.04
N VAL A 437 -12.73 23.28 -5.01
CA VAL A 437 -11.52 24.00 -4.53
C VAL A 437 -11.11 23.59 -3.12
N VAL A 438 -12.07 23.25 -2.26
CA VAL A 438 -11.83 22.82 -0.88
C VAL A 438 -11.23 21.41 -0.77
N GLU A 439 -11.18 20.64 -1.85
CA GLU A 439 -10.52 19.32 -1.87
C GLU A 439 -9.04 19.42 -1.52
N SER A 440 -8.39 20.49 -1.92
CA SER A 440 -6.98 20.78 -1.63
C SER A 440 -6.70 21.01 -0.14
N ILE A 441 -7.72 21.33 0.68
CA ILE A 441 -7.58 21.54 2.12
C ILE A 441 -7.59 20.18 2.82
N LYS A 442 -6.38 19.58 2.96
CA LYS A 442 -6.18 18.25 3.54
C LYS A 442 -5.56 18.35 4.93
N GLY A 443 -5.72 17.27 5.72
CA GLY A 443 -5.11 17.13 7.04
C GLY A 443 -5.91 17.77 8.17
N PHE A 444 -5.27 17.89 9.34
CA PHE A 444 -5.84 18.44 10.58
C PHE A 444 -4.81 19.34 11.25
N GLY A 445 -5.27 20.27 12.09
CA GLY A 445 -4.39 21.15 12.85
C GLY A 445 -3.48 21.99 11.93
N HIS A 446 -2.19 22.04 12.25
CA HIS A 446 -1.18 22.79 11.51
C HIS A 446 -1.00 22.36 10.05
N VAL A 447 -1.26 21.09 9.72
CA VAL A 447 -1.21 20.60 8.34
C VAL A 447 -2.34 21.22 7.53
N ARG A 448 -3.57 21.23 8.07
CA ARG A 448 -4.73 21.87 7.44
C ARG A 448 -4.52 23.36 7.25
N ALA A 449 -3.96 24.04 8.25
CA ALA A 449 -3.66 25.47 8.19
C ALA A 449 -2.71 25.83 7.03
N ARG A 450 -1.69 25.00 6.76
CA ARG A 450 -0.77 25.18 5.62
C ARG A 450 -1.48 25.09 4.26
N HIS A 451 -2.46 24.20 4.12
CA HIS A 451 -3.20 24.06 2.87
C HIS A 451 -4.28 25.11 2.67
N MET A 452 -4.70 25.80 3.74
CA MET A 452 -5.82 26.71 3.69
C MET A 452 -5.50 28.02 2.92
N ALA A 453 -4.30 28.58 3.09
CA ALA A 453 -3.93 29.82 2.43
C ALA A 453 -3.88 29.69 0.89
N PRO A 454 -3.18 28.70 0.30
CA PRO A 454 -3.22 28.52 -1.16
C PRO A 454 -4.61 28.19 -1.69
N ALA A 455 -5.39 27.38 -0.94
CA ALA A 455 -6.77 27.07 -1.34
C ALA A 455 -7.67 28.30 -1.38
N LYS A 456 -7.59 29.18 -0.39
CA LYS A 456 -8.33 30.46 -0.38
C LYS A 456 -7.91 31.39 -1.51
N ALA A 457 -6.62 31.47 -1.83
CA ALA A 457 -6.14 32.25 -2.96
C ALA A 457 -6.70 31.73 -4.30
N ARG A 458 -6.68 30.39 -4.51
CA ARG A 458 -7.30 29.77 -5.68
C ARG A 458 -8.81 29.98 -5.73
N TRP A 459 -9.49 29.85 -4.60
CA TRP A 459 -10.92 30.14 -4.50
C TRP A 459 -11.23 31.56 -4.97
N GLN A 460 -10.47 32.55 -4.50
CA GLN A 460 -10.69 33.95 -4.84
C GLN A 460 -10.46 34.21 -6.33
N GLN A 461 -9.43 33.60 -6.93
CA GLN A 461 -9.20 33.67 -8.39
C GLN A 461 -10.38 33.14 -9.19
N LEU A 462 -10.84 31.94 -8.84
CA LEU A 462 -11.98 31.30 -9.52
C LEU A 462 -13.28 32.08 -9.30
N TRP A 463 -13.47 32.62 -8.10
CA TRP A 463 -14.66 33.44 -7.79
C TRP A 463 -14.71 34.72 -8.59
N THR A 464 -13.57 35.41 -8.73
CA THR A 464 -13.49 36.62 -9.57
C THR A 464 -13.81 36.37 -11.04
N ALA A 465 -13.52 35.18 -11.52
CA ALA A 465 -13.88 34.78 -12.87
C ALA A 465 -15.34 34.32 -13.03
N TRP A 466 -16.01 33.95 -11.92
CA TRP A 466 -17.42 33.53 -11.88
C TRP A 466 -18.38 34.72 -11.91
N VAL A 467 -18.06 35.81 -11.21
CA VAL A 467 -18.85 37.06 -11.09
C VAL A 467 -18.58 37.97 -12.27
#